data_184c5f7951ebec0c9db229e990e0c4ec
#
_entry.id   184c5f7951ebec0c9db229e990e0c4ec
#
_cell.length_a   1.000
_cell.length_b   1.000
_cell.length_c   1.000
_cell.angle_alpha   90.00
_cell.angle_beta   90.00
_cell.angle_gamma   90.00
#
_symmetry.space_group_name_H-M   'P 1'
#
loop_
_entity.id
_entity.type
_entity.pdbx_description
1 polymer ?
#
loop_
_entity_poly.entity_id
_entity_poly.type
_entity_poly.pdbx_seq_one_letter_code
_entity_poly.pdbx_strand_id
1 'polypeptide(L)'
;MGEGFGQIREKRRKFLKAVYDLAHGRPTAHVSKADVAFGLGMDVSNREGFDEFMTIVQYFDDLGCIRTFQSGAEGYREYGDLRITGQGIDKVEESVP
;
A
#
# COMPACT_ATOMS: atom_id res chain seq x y z
N MET A 1 10.37 10.07 20.76
CA MET A 1 10.13 10.91 19.61
C MET A 1 8.81 10.57 18.94
N GLY A 2 7.86 11.44 19.10
CA GLY A 2 6.54 11.26 18.54
C GLY A 2 6.45 11.37 17.03
N GLU A 3 7.44 12.01 16.43
CA GLU A 3 7.41 12.28 14.99
C GLU A 3 7.38 11.02 14.14
N GLY A 4 8.17 10.02 14.51
CA GLY A 4 8.20 8.78 13.76
C GLY A 4 6.86 8.07 13.72
N PHE A 5 6.18 8.02 14.83
CA PHE A 5 4.86 7.39 14.90
C PHE A 5 3.81 8.17 14.15
N GLY A 6 3.86 9.50 14.23
CA GLY A 6 2.91 10.33 13.52
C GLY A 6 3.04 10.18 12.02
N GLN A 7 4.26 10.13 11.51
CA GLN A 7 4.51 9.96 10.09
C GLN A 7 4.08 8.60 9.57
N ILE A 8 4.37 7.55 10.34
CA ILE A 8 3.98 6.19 9.94
C ILE A 8 2.45 6.07 9.90
N ARG A 9 1.79 6.61 10.91
CA ARG A 9 0.33 6.58 10.96
C ARG A 9 -0.28 7.31 9.77
N GLU A 10 0.26 8.48 9.44
CA GLU A 10 -0.23 9.25 8.32
C GLU A 10 0.01 8.54 7.00
N LYS A 11 1.17 7.93 6.81
CA LYS A 11 1.47 7.17 5.62
C LYS A 11 0.53 5.98 5.47
N ARG A 12 0.20 5.31 6.57
CA ARG A 12 -0.77 4.22 6.53
C ARG A 12 -2.15 4.70 6.12
N ARG A 13 -2.57 5.85 6.63
CA ARG A 13 -3.87 6.42 6.26
C ARG A 13 -3.93 6.71 4.76
N LYS A 14 -2.84 7.23 4.22
CA LYS A 14 -2.78 7.59 2.81
C LYS A 14 -2.59 6.37 1.90
N PHE A 15 -1.97 5.32 2.41
CA PHE A 15 -1.63 4.13 1.63
C PHE A 15 -2.87 3.51 1.00
N LEU A 16 -3.83 3.18 1.82
CA LEU A 16 -5.01 2.46 1.35
C LEU A 16 -5.82 3.33 0.39
N LYS A 17 -5.90 4.62 0.67
CA LYS A 17 -6.57 5.54 -0.24
C LYS A 17 -5.84 5.66 -1.57
N ALA A 18 -4.50 5.65 -1.55
CA ALA A 18 -3.73 5.68 -2.79
C ALA A 18 -4.01 4.44 -3.64
N VAL A 19 -4.06 3.27 -3.01
CA VAL A 19 -4.40 2.04 -3.73
C VAL A 19 -5.83 2.14 -4.30
N TYR A 20 -6.75 2.61 -3.50
CA TYR A 20 -8.14 2.79 -3.92
C TYR A 20 -8.24 3.71 -5.13
N ASP A 21 -7.55 4.85 -5.08
CA ASP A 21 -7.59 5.83 -6.16
C ASP A 21 -6.97 5.29 -7.45
N LEU A 22 -5.83 4.60 -7.33
CA LEU A 22 -5.18 4.01 -8.50
C LEU A 22 -6.00 2.88 -9.11
N ALA A 23 -6.75 2.16 -8.28
CA ALA A 23 -7.62 1.09 -8.74
C ALA A 23 -8.99 1.59 -9.17
N HIS A 24 -9.28 2.87 -9.00
CA HIS A 24 -10.58 3.47 -9.27
C HIS A 24 -11.70 2.75 -8.53
N GLY A 25 -11.41 2.34 -7.28
CA GLY A 25 -12.37 1.64 -6.44
C GLY A 25 -12.71 0.22 -6.89
N ARG A 26 -11.93 -0.35 -7.81
CA ARG A 26 -12.19 -1.69 -8.35
C ARG A 26 -11.33 -2.75 -7.67
N PRO A 27 -11.92 -3.76 -7.03
CA PRO A 27 -11.14 -4.79 -6.37
C PRO A 27 -10.42 -5.72 -7.35
N THR A 28 -10.79 -5.69 -8.63
CA THR A 28 -10.15 -6.52 -9.65
C THR A 28 -8.96 -5.84 -10.31
N ALA A 29 -8.76 -4.55 -10.07
CA ALA A 29 -7.67 -3.81 -10.70
C ALA A 29 -6.36 -4.07 -9.97
N HIS A 30 -5.32 -4.44 -10.72
CA HIS A 30 -3.99 -4.61 -10.18
C HIS A 30 -3.27 -3.27 -10.21
N VAL A 31 -2.61 -2.93 -9.12
CA VAL A 31 -1.90 -1.67 -8.95
C VAL A 31 -0.44 -1.98 -8.65
N SER A 32 0.46 -1.28 -9.31
CA SER A 32 1.88 -1.47 -9.09
C SER A 32 2.28 -0.90 -7.72
N LYS A 33 3.08 -1.66 -6.97
CA LYS A 33 3.63 -1.18 -5.69
C LYS A 33 4.44 0.10 -5.88
N ALA A 34 5.18 0.19 -6.99
CA ALA A 34 5.97 1.38 -7.29
C ALA A 34 5.09 2.61 -7.45
N ASP A 35 3.95 2.47 -8.10
CA ASP A 35 3.01 3.59 -8.29
C ASP A 35 2.42 4.05 -6.95
N VAL A 36 2.12 3.10 -6.08
CA VAL A 36 1.60 3.44 -4.75
C VAL A 36 2.67 4.19 -3.95
N ALA A 37 3.90 3.69 -3.97
CA ALA A 37 5.00 4.35 -3.25
C ALA A 37 5.22 5.77 -3.78
N PHE A 38 5.19 5.93 -5.08
CA PHE A 38 5.34 7.24 -5.71
C PHE A 38 4.22 8.19 -5.25
N GLY A 39 2.99 7.70 -5.22
CA GLY A 39 1.85 8.51 -4.78
C GLY A 39 1.93 8.92 -3.32
N LEU A 40 2.65 8.16 -2.52
CA LEU A 40 2.86 8.47 -1.10
C LEU A 40 4.10 9.34 -0.87
N GLY A 41 4.86 9.63 -1.92
CA GLY A 41 6.10 10.36 -1.77
C GLY A 41 7.20 9.56 -1.08
N MET A 42 7.12 8.24 -1.14
CA MET A 42 8.11 7.37 -0.52
C MET A 42 9.16 6.94 -1.54
N ASP A 43 10.42 7.05 -1.14
CA ASP A 43 11.52 6.61 -1.98
C ASP A 43 11.88 5.17 -1.64
N VAL A 44 11.48 4.25 -2.51
CA VAL A 44 11.75 2.82 -2.31
C VAL A 44 13.02 2.38 -3.02
N SER A 45 13.79 3.30 -3.56
CA SER A 45 15.07 2.99 -4.18
C SER A 45 16.17 2.76 -3.15
N ASN A 46 16.00 3.27 -1.93
CA ASN A 46 16.91 2.97 -0.84
C ASN A 46 16.28 1.95 0.12
N ARG A 47 17.15 1.25 0.85
CA ARG A 47 16.71 0.15 1.68
C ARG A 47 15.76 0.58 2.79
N GLU A 48 16.04 1.71 3.42
CA GLU A 48 15.23 2.20 4.52
C GLU A 48 13.81 2.54 4.07
N GLY A 49 13.70 3.26 2.97
CA GLY A 49 12.39 3.62 2.42
C GLY A 49 11.63 2.39 1.93
N PHE A 50 12.34 1.45 1.33
CA PHE A 50 11.74 0.20 0.88
C PHE A 50 11.20 -0.61 2.07
N ASP A 51 11.99 -0.75 3.13
CA ASP A 51 11.57 -1.51 4.31
C ASP A 51 10.34 -0.86 4.96
N GLU A 52 10.33 0.46 5.04
CA GLU A 52 9.19 1.19 5.59
C GLU A 52 7.93 0.96 4.75
N PHE A 53 8.07 1.04 3.43
CA PHE A 53 6.95 0.80 2.53
C PHE A 53 6.42 -0.63 2.67
N MET A 54 7.30 -1.62 2.68
CA MET A 54 6.88 -3.02 2.80
C MET A 54 6.26 -3.33 4.16
N THR A 55 6.66 -2.61 5.20
CA THR A 55 6.02 -2.74 6.51
C THR A 55 4.56 -2.29 6.44
N ILE A 56 4.29 -1.21 5.72
CA ILE A 56 2.93 -0.73 5.52
C ILE A 56 2.12 -1.72 4.68
N VAL A 57 2.72 -2.24 3.62
CA VAL A 57 2.08 -3.24 2.76
C VAL A 57 1.68 -4.46 3.59
N GLN A 58 2.61 -4.96 4.41
CA GLN A 58 2.34 -6.13 5.23
C GLN A 58 1.22 -5.87 6.25
N TYR A 59 1.20 -4.68 6.81
CA TYR A 59 0.16 -4.29 7.75
C TYR A 59 -1.24 -4.44 7.15
N PHE A 60 -1.42 -3.92 5.93
CA PHE A 60 -2.74 -3.99 5.29
C PHE A 60 -3.04 -5.36 4.70
N ASP A 61 -2.00 -6.11 4.32
CA ASP A 61 -2.19 -7.48 3.89
C ASP A 61 -2.70 -8.34 5.06
N ASP A 62 -2.12 -8.15 6.24
CA ASP A 62 -2.54 -8.87 7.45
C ASP A 62 -3.98 -8.53 7.83
N LEU A 63 -4.40 -7.29 7.59
CA LEU A 63 -5.79 -6.88 7.85
C LEU A 63 -6.77 -7.38 6.80
N GLY A 64 -6.28 -7.95 5.71
CA GLY A 64 -7.15 -8.39 4.63
C GLY A 64 -7.64 -7.27 3.73
N CYS A 65 -7.05 -6.08 3.83
CA CYS A 65 -7.46 -4.93 3.04
C CYS A 65 -6.88 -4.93 1.63
N ILE A 66 -5.77 -5.61 1.44
CA ILE A 66 -5.13 -5.74 0.14
C ILE A 66 -4.67 -7.18 -0.05
N ARG A 67 -4.39 -7.54 -1.30
CA ARG A 67 -3.71 -8.78 -1.64
C ARG A 67 -2.51 -8.41 -2.50
N THR A 68 -1.40 -9.12 -2.29
CA THR A 68 -0.18 -8.89 -3.05
C THR A 68 0.07 -10.03 -4.01
N PHE A 69 0.71 -9.72 -5.11
CA PHE A 69 1.06 -10.68 -6.14
C PHE A 69 2.54 -10.55 -6.44
N GLN A 70 3.21 -11.67 -6.58
CA GLN A 70 4.61 -11.67 -6.95
C GLN A 70 4.72 -11.56 -8.46
N SER A 71 5.79 -10.94 -8.92
CA SER A 71 6.02 -10.73 -10.35
C SER A 71 6.52 -11.98 -11.08
N GLY A 72 6.50 -13.11 -10.43
CA GLY A 72 6.85 -14.38 -11.04
C GLY A 72 8.31 -14.78 -10.89
N ALA A 73 9.22 -13.83 -10.75
CA ALA A 73 10.64 -14.14 -10.55
C ALA A 73 10.93 -14.15 -9.06
N GLU A 74 11.58 -15.20 -8.61
CA GLU A 74 11.95 -15.32 -7.21
C GLU A 74 12.85 -14.16 -6.81
N GLY A 75 12.57 -13.55 -5.68
CA GLY A 75 13.35 -12.42 -5.18
C GLY A 75 12.84 -11.04 -5.58
N TYR A 76 11.80 -10.98 -6.40
CA TYR A 76 11.26 -9.70 -6.85
C TYR A 76 9.88 -9.40 -6.25
N ARG A 77 9.68 -9.77 -5.00
CA ARG A 77 8.43 -9.47 -4.29
C ARG A 77 8.09 -7.99 -4.30
N GLU A 78 9.11 -7.17 -4.22
CA GLU A 78 8.97 -5.72 -4.13
C GLU A 78 8.46 -5.09 -5.42
N TYR A 79 8.58 -5.80 -6.52
CA TYR A 79 8.16 -5.29 -7.82
C TYR A 79 6.81 -5.85 -8.27
N GLY A 80 6.17 -6.62 -7.41
CA GLY A 80 4.87 -7.18 -7.76
C GLY A 80 3.76 -6.16 -7.68
N ASP A 81 2.60 -6.60 -8.09
CA ASP A 81 1.40 -5.79 -8.02
C ASP A 81 0.65 -6.08 -6.72
N LEU A 82 -0.33 -5.24 -6.44
CA LEU A 82 -1.28 -5.49 -5.38
C LEU A 82 -2.66 -5.07 -5.83
N ARG A 83 -3.68 -5.51 -5.11
CA ARG A 83 -5.05 -5.04 -5.36
C ARG A 83 -5.75 -4.80 -4.03
N ILE A 84 -6.70 -3.88 -4.06
CA ILE A 84 -7.53 -3.64 -2.89
C ILE A 84 -8.60 -4.72 -2.81
N THR A 85 -8.98 -5.11 -1.60
CA THR A 85 -10.06 -6.07 -1.40
C THR A 85 -11.35 -5.32 -1.10
N GLY A 86 -12.47 -6.04 -1.08
CA GLY A 86 -13.74 -5.45 -0.65
C GLY A 86 -13.63 -4.85 0.75
N GLN A 87 -12.91 -5.53 1.63
CA GLN A 87 -12.70 -5.04 2.99
C GLN A 87 -11.90 -3.74 2.99
N GLY A 88 -10.90 -3.64 2.12
CA GLY A 88 -10.13 -2.41 1.98
C GLY A 88 -10.96 -1.28 1.41
N ILE A 89 -11.81 -1.57 0.44
CA ILE A 89 -12.72 -0.58 -0.14
C ILE A 89 -13.64 -0.01 0.93
N ASP A 90 -14.24 -0.89 1.72
CA ASP A 90 -15.15 -0.47 2.78
C ASP A 90 -14.44 0.44 3.78
N LYS A 91 -13.19 0.09 4.11
CA LYS A 91 -12.42 0.88 5.07
C LYS A 91 -12.12 2.29 4.54
N VAL A 92 -11.80 2.40 3.26
CA VAL A 92 -11.58 3.71 2.65
C VAL A 92 -12.87 4.52 2.62
N GLU A 93 -13.95 3.90 2.20
CA GLU A 93 -15.24 4.59 2.07
C GLU A 93 -15.81 5.01 3.40
N GLU A 94 -15.57 4.24 4.46
CA GLU A 94 -15.98 4.61 5.80
C GLU A 94 -15.25 5.84 6.33
N SER A 95 -14.02 6.05 5.91
CA SER A 95 -13.21 7.17 6.38
C SER A 95 -13.44 8.46 5.61
N VAL A 96 -14.22 8.41 4.52
CA VAL A 96 -14.57 9.59 3.74
C VAL A 96 -15.83 10.20 4.33
N PRO A 97 -15.81 11.49 4.70
CA PRO A 97 -16.97 12.18 5.28
C PRO A 97 -18.14 12.26 4.31
#